data_b467bf109b76e93002cec263d7d49d2b
#
_entry.id   b467bf109b76e93002cec263d7d49d2b
#
_cell.length_a   1.000
_cell.length_b   1.000
_cell.length_c   1.000
_cell.angle_alpha   90.00
_cell.angle_beta   90.00
_cell.angle_gamma   90.00
#
_symmetry.space_group_name_H-M   'P 1'
#
loop_
_entity.id
_entity.type
_entity.pdbx_description
1 polymer ?
#
loop_
_entity_poly.entity_id
_entity_poly.type
_entity_poly.pdbx_seq_one_letter_code
_entity_poly.pdbx_strand_id
1 'polypeptide(L)'
;MTDPLTPAARALCEAMSAGFPGPGSPEELRAAARAGVREIPPPREETANGVRVRLYGPGPVQGSPAPVIVFAHGGGWVLCDLDTHDGLCRELASRTGASVVSVDYRRAPEHRFPAAEDDVYAVVEWAAERYGGPLFLAGDSSGGNLAAGAALRARDAGGPPVAGQLLFYPALDHRLDTPSAEAYAEGFFHTTAHMRWYWEQYVGPAGDPVAASPGLAPDLTGFPPTLVVLADCDVLRDEGLAYARRLSSAGVQAQVQLHTGVFHGFLGARGVLPEAGKALAGAAAWVANVAG
;
A
#
# COMPACT_ATOMS: atom_id res chain seq x y z
N MET A 1 -19.05 23.14 -12.60
CA MET A 1 -18.11 22.86 -11.50
C MET A 1 -16.72 22.79 -12.11
N THR A 2 -15.71 23.35 -11.47
CA THR A 2 -14.30 23.22 -11.92
C THR A 2 -13.83 21.79 -11.67
N ASP A 3 -13.03 21.24 -12.58
CA ASP A 3 -12.42 19.93 -12.42
C ASP A 3 -11.58 19.89 -11.12
N PRO A 4 -11.78 18.90 -10.23
CA PRO A 4 -11.01 18.81 -9.00
C PRO A 4 -9.55 18.35 -9.24
N LEU A 5 -9.23 17.70 -10.37
CA LEU A 5 -7.86 17.33 -10.73
C LEU A 5 -7.06 18.52 -11.29
N THR A 6 -5.77 18.53 -11.01
CA THR A 6 -4.87 19.43 -11.75
C THR A 6 -4.86 19.06 -13.25
N PRO A 7 -4.56 20.00 -14.18
CA PRO A 7 -4.53 19.68 -15.61
C PRO A 7 -3.60 18.51 -15.96
N ALA A 8 -2.45 18.41 -15.31
CA ALA A 8 -1.52 17.30 -15.52
C ALA A 8 -2.08 15.97 -15.00
N ALA A 9 -2.74 15.99 -13.83
CA ALA A 9 -3.37 14.81 -13.28
C ALA A 9 -4.56 14.34 -14.11
N ARG A 10 -5.37 15.28 -14.66
CA ARG A 10 -6.48 14.96 -15.55
C ARG A 10 -6.00 14.28 -16.82
N ALA A 11 -5.02 14.85 -17.50
CA ALA A 11 -4.46 14.28 -18.71
C ALA A 11 -3.87 12.88 -18.48
N LEU A 12 -3.18 12.68 -17.36
CA LEU A 12 -2.64 11.39 -16.99
C LEU A 12 -3.75 10.37 -16.64
N CYS A 13 -4.75 10.79 -15.87
CA CYS A 13 -5.90 9.98 -15.51
C CYS A 13 -6.64 9.45 -16.74
N GLU A 14 -6.89 10.31 -17.72
CA GLU A 14 -7.51 9.95 -18.99
C GLU A 14 -6.65 8.97 -19.80
N ALA A 15 -5.35 9.21 -19.90
CA ALA A 15 -4.43 8.34 -20.62
C ALA A 15 -4.35 6.93 -19.95
N MET A 16 -4.30 6.87 -18.63
CA MET A 16 -4.28 5.61 -17.89
C MET A 16 -5.62 4.88 -18.05
N SER A 17 -6.74 5.57 -17.93
CA SER A 17 -8.08 5.00 -18.07
C SER A 17 -8.35 4.44 -19.47
N ALA A 18 -7.87 5.10 -20.52
CA ALA A 18 -8.04 4.64 -21.90
C ALA A 18 -7.34 3.31 -22.19
N GLY A 19 -6.26 3.00 -21.48
CA GLY A 19 -5.49 1.76 -21.63
C GLY A 19 -5.80 0.68 -20.60
N PHE A 20 -6.67 0.97 -19.63
CA PHE A 20 -6.97 0.05 -18.53
C PHE A 20 -8.38 -0.52 -18.68
N PRO A 21 -8.53 -1.86 -18.83
CA PRO A 21 -9.84 -2.47 -19.02
C PRO A 21 -10.71 -2.36 -17.76
N GLY A 22 -12.03 -2.40 -17.93
CA GLY A 22 -12.97 -2.51 -16.84
C GLY A 22 -12.84 -3.84 -16.08
N PRO A 23 -13.58 -4.01 -14.96
CA PRO A 23 -13.60 -5.25 -14.19
C PRO A 23 -13.90 -6.47 -15.09
N GLY A 24 -13.07 -7.53 -14.97
CA GLY A 24 -13.23 -8.68 -15.87
C GLY A 24 -12.15 -9.75 -15.65
N SER A 25 -11.37 -10.07 -16.68
CA SER A 25 -10.33 -11.08 -16.60
C SER A 25 -9.11 -10.59 -15.78
N PRO A 26 -8.69 -11.34 -14.73
CA PRO A 26 -7.45 -11.04 -14.02
C PRO A 26 -6.23 -10.99 -14.95
N GLU A 27 -6.19 -11.84 -15.97
CA GLU A 27 -5.09 -11.94 -16.91
C GLU A 27 -4.97 -10.69 -17.79
N GLU A 28 -6.07 -10.18 -18.32
CA GLU A 28 -6.11 -8.94 -19.12
C GLU A 28 -5.72 -7.72 -18.28
N LEU A 29 -6.23 -7.63 -17.05
CA LEU A 29 -5.91 -6.55 -16.13
C LEU A 29 -4.44 -6.59 -15.69
N ARG A 30 -3.87 -7.78 -15.45
CA ARG A 30 -2.43 -7.95 -15.18
C ARG A 30 -1.56 -7.51 -16.35
N ALA A 31 -1.95 -7.86 -17.57
CA ALA A 31 -1.25 -7.43 -18.77
C ALA A 31 -1.27 -5.89 -18.91
N ALA A 32 -2.44 -5.26 -18.68
CA ALA A 32 -2.57 -3.81 -18.68
C ALA A 32 -1.73 -3.13 -17.59
N ALA A 33 -1.71 -3.67 -16.39
CA ALA A 33 -0.91 -3.13 -15.28
C ALA A 33 0.61 -3.23 -15.54
N ARG A 34 1.05 -4.21 -16.34
CA ARG A 34 2.47 -4.36 -16.74
C ARG A 34 2.82 -3.56 -17.99
N ALA A 35 1.85 -2.99 -18.68
CA ALA A 35 2.10 -2.21 -19.90
C ALA A 35 3.00 -1.00 -19.58
N GLY A 36 4.15 -0.91 -20.27
CA GLY A 36 5.12 0.16 -20.05
C GLY A 36 6.08 -0.02 -18.87
N VAL A 37 5.98 -1.11 -18.13
CA VAL A 37 6.98 -1.47 -17.11
C VAL A 37 8.32 -1.71 -17.80
N ARG A 38 9.36 -0.95 -17.39
CA ARG A 38 10.71 -1.15 -17.90
C ARG A 38 11.35 -2.31 -17.13
N GLU A 39 11.91 -3.26 -17.86
CA GLU A 39 12.77 -4.27 -17.28
C GLU A 39 14.08 -3.62 -16.82
N ILE A 40 14.26 -3.53 -15.52
CA ILE A 40 15.49 -3.07 -14.87
C ILE A 40 16.02 -4.26 -14.09
N PRO A 41 17.31 -4.59 -14.18
CA PRO A 41 17.86 -5.68 -13.39
C PRO A 41 17.53 -5.51 -11.91
N PRO A 42 16.95 -6.53 -11.24
CA PRO A 42 16.61 -6.45 -9.83
C PRO A 42 17.90 -6.26 -9.01
N PRO A 43 17.87 -5.46 -7.94
CA PRO A 43 19.06 -5.23 -7.14
C PRO A 43 19.51 -6.49 -6.42
N ARG A 44 18.61 -7.15 -5.72
CA ARG A 44 18.84 -8.42 -5.01
C ARG A 44 17.49 -9.07 -4.72
N GLU A 45 17.42 -10.38 -4.88
CA GLU A 45 16.24 -11.17 -4.52
C GLU A 45 16.64 -12.28 -3.57
N GLU A 46 15.77 -12.58 -2.62
CA GLU A 46 15.93 -13.64 -1.62
C GLU A 46 14.59 -14.35 -1.38
N THR A 47 14.64 -15.42 -0.60
CA THR A 47 13.45 -16.07 -0.05
C THR A 47 13.38 -15.83 1.44
N ALA A 48 12.31 -15.19 1.89
CA ALA A 48 12.05 -14.82 3.27
C ALA A 48 10.90 -15.69 3.80
N ASN A 49 11.18 -16.65 4.69
CA ASN A 49 10.20 -17.61 5.23
C ASN A 49 9.30 -18.25 4.14
N GLY A 50 9.89 -18.62 2.99
CA GLY A 50 9.18 -19.24 1.88
C GLY A 50 8.61 -18.26 0.84
N VAL A 51 8.65 -16.96 1.09
CA VAL A 51 8.16 -15.92 0.19
C VAL A 51 9.30 -15.23 -0.52
N ARG A 52 9.19 -15.06 -1.85
CA ARG A 52 10.17 -14.30 -2.63
C ARG A 52 10.09 -12.82 -2.28
N VAL A 53 11.25 -12.20 -2.09
CA VAL A 53 11.35 -10.77 -1.79
C VAL A 53 12.42 -10.11 -2.63
N ARG A 54 12.25 -8.81 -2.89
CA ARG A 54 13.27 -7.97 -3.53
C ARG A 54 13.75 -6.91 -2.54
N LEU A 55 15.07 -6.80 -2.43
CA LEU A 55 15.73 -5.97 -1.42
C LEU A 55 16.35 -4.72 -2.05
N TYR A 56 16.11 -3.57 -1.42
CA TYR A 56 16.65 -2.28 -1.82
C TYR A 56 17.34 -1.60 -0.64
N GLY A 57 18.27 -0.70 -0.94
CA GLY A 57 19.01 0.04 0.08
C GLY A 57 20.21 -0.73 0.65
N PRO A 58 20.71 -0.34 1.83
CA PRO A 58 22.00 -0.83 2.35
C PRO A 58 22.00 -2.31 2.78
N GLY A 59 20.84 -2.92 2.96
CA GLY A 59 20.72 -4.28 3.49
C GLY A 59 20.96 -4.37 5.01
N PRO A 60 20.90 -5.58 5.57
CA PRO A 60 21.16 -5.79 6.99
C PRO A 60 22.66 -5.55 7.27
N VAL A 61 22.94 -4.49 8.01
CA VAL A 61 24.29 -4.20 8.52
C VAL A 61 24.28 -4.48 10.02
N GLN A 62 25.13 -5.40 10.45
CA GLN A 62 25.22 -5.78 11.86
C GLN A 62 25.57 -4.57 12.73
N GLY A 63 24.71 -4.27 13.71
CA GLY A 63 24.89 -3.09 14.59
C GLY A 63 24.45 -1.75 13.97
N SER A 64 23.84 -1.75 12.78
CA SER A 64 23.26 -0.54 12.19
C SER A 64 21.83 -0.35 12.70
N PRO A 65 21.50 0.84 13.24
CA PRO A 65 20.12 1.19 13.61
C PRO A 65 19.25 1.59 12.42
N ALA A 66 19.73 1.38 11.17
CA ALA A 66 19.00 1.80 9.98
C ALA A 66 17.62 1.12 9.92
N PRO A 67 16.55 1.88 9.61
CA PRO A 67 15.21 1.33 9.52
C PRO A 67 15.11 0.25 8.43
N VAL A 68 14.17 -0.70 8.63
CA VAL A 68 13.72 -1.62 7.59
C VAL A 68 12.23 -1.39 7.32
N ILE A 69 11.85 -1.38 6.04
CA ILE A 69 10.49 -1.20 5.58
C ILE A 69 10.09 -2.47 4.83
N VAL A 70 9.14 -3.24 5.36
CA VAL A 70 8.47 -4.30 4.62
C VAL A 70 7.37 -3.65 3.79
N PHE A 71 7.48 -3.76 2.46
CA PHE A 71 6.59 -3.09 1.52
C PHE A 71 5.75 -4.12 0.76
N ALA A 72 4.43 -4.01 0.88
CA ALA A 72 3.46 -4.74 0.07
C ALA A 72 2.97 -3.84 -1.07
N HIS A 73 3.06 -4.33 -2.32
CA HIS A 73 2.63 -3.57 -3.49
C HIS A 73 1.11 -3.50 -3.61
N GLY A 74 0.61 -2.45 -4.29
CA GLY A 74 -0.79 -2.31 -4.68
C GLY A 74 -1.20 -3.25 -5.83
N GLY A 75 -2.41 -3.01 -6.37
CA GLY A 75 -2.96 -3.77 -7.49
C GLY A 75 -4.17 -4.63 -7.13
N GLY A 76 -4.95 -4.24 -6.10
CA GLY A 76 -6.19 -4.92 -5.71
C GLY A 76 -5.99 -6.38 -5.33
N TRP A 77 -4.85 -6.75 -4.77
CA TRP A 77 -4.42 -8.13 -4.44
C TRP A 77 -4.35 -9.08 -5.65
N VAL A 78 -4.70 -8.62 -6.83
CA VAL A 78 -4.83 -9.41 -8.07
C VAL A 78 -3.73 -9.08 -9.06
N LEU A 79 -3.41 -7.79 -9.20
CA LEU A 79 -2.53 -7.24 -10.20
C LEU A 79 -1.12 -7.00 -9.63
N CYS A 80 -0.29 -6.37 -10.43
CA CYS A 80 1.03 -5.88 -10.05
C CYS A 80 1.97 -6.97 -9.50
N ASP A 81 3.20 -6.57 -9.26
CA ASP A 81 4.28 -7.43 -8.78
C ASP A 81 5.53 -6.61 -8.42
N LEU A 82 6.63 -7.28 -8.13
CA LEU A 82 7.91 -6.65 -7.81
C LEU A 82 8.42 -5.71 -8.91
N ASP A 83 8.13 -6.00 -10.20
CA ASP A 83 8.61 -5.20 -11.32
C ASP A 83 7.81 -3.91 -11.48
N THR A 84 6.48 -3.97 -11.30
CA THR A 84 5.60 -2.80 -11.37
C THR A 84 5.93 -1.76 -10.30
N HIS A 85 6.40 -2.20 -9.14
CA HIS A 85 6.71 -1.34 -7.99
C HIS A 85 8.22 -1.12 -7.75
N ASP A 86 9.09 -1.66 -8.63
CA ASP A 86 10.56 -1.54 -8.50
C ASP A 86 11.00 -0.09 -8.34
N GLY A 87 10.52 0.81 -9.19
CA GLY A 87 10.87 2.23 -9.13
C GLY A 87 10.40 2.92 -7.84
N LEU A 88 9.23 2.57 -7.30
CA LEU A 88 8.73 3.11 -6.05
C LEU A 88 9.59 2.65 -4.86
N CYS A 89 9.91 1.37 -4.80
CA CYS A 89 10.74 0.80 -3.74
C CYS A 89 12.17 1.35 -3.76
N ARG A 90 12.77 1.54 -4.95
CA ARG A 90 14.09 2.22 -5.08
C ARG A 90 14.06 3.64 -4.55
N GLU A 91 13.05 4.41 -4.91
CA GLU A 91 12.94 5.79 -4.47
C GLU A 91 12.65 5.89 -2.97
N LEU A 92 11.79 5.01 -2.44
CA LEU A 92 11.52 4.93 -1.00
C LEU A 92 12.81 4.61 -0.22
N ALA A 93 13.57 3.60 -0.64
CA ALA A 93 14.86 3.27 -0.02
C ALA A 93 15.86 4.44 -0.08
N SER A 94 15.96 5.10 -1.24
CA SER A 94 16.86 6.23 -1.43
C SER A 94 16.52 7.44 -0.55
N ARG A 95 15.23 7.75 -0.41
CA ARG A 95 14.77 8.92 0.36
C ARG A 95 14.79 8.70 1.86
N THR A 96 14.48 7.47 2.30
CA THR A 96 14.43 7.15 3.74
C THR A 96 15.78 6.70 4.31
N GLY A 97 16.72 6.27 3.46
CA GLY A 97 17.93 5.57 3.89
C GLY A 97 17.66 4.18 4.47
N ALA A 98 16.40 3.72 4.47
CA ALA A 98 16.01 2.42 4.97
C ALA A 98 16.35 1.31 3.99
N SER A 99 16.47 0.08 4.52
CA SER A 99 16.34 -1.12 3.70
C SER A 99 14.86 -1.34 3.38
N VAL A 100 14.51 -1.51 2.10
CA VAL A 100 13.14 -1.85 1.70
C VAL A 100 13.09 -3.31 1.25
N VAL A 101 12.19 -4.07 1.84
CA VAL A 101 11.90 -5.48 1.53
C VAL A 101 10.54 -5.53 0.83
N SER A 102 10.55 -5.58 -0.51
CA SER A 102 9.33 -5.68 -1.31
C SER A 102 8.87 -7.13 -1.42
N VAL A 103 7.61 -7.39 -1.08
CA VAL A 103 7.05 -8.73 -0.93
C VAL A 103 6.36 -9.17 -2.23
N ASP A 104 6.75 -10.35 -2.75
CA ASP A 104 6.05 -11.03 -3.85
C ASP A 104 4.98 -11.97 -3.29
N TYR A 105 3.95 -11.39 -2.70
CA TYR A 105 2.88 -12.15 -2.07
C TYR A 105 2.00 -12.88 -3.08
N ARG A 106 1.41 -13.99 -2.68
CA ARG A 106 0.45 -14.76 -3.48
C ARG A 106 -0.78 -13.96 -3.80
N ARG A 107 -1.15 -13.92 -5.08
CA ARG A 107 -2.25 -13.07 -5.58
C ARG A 107 -3.56 -13.83 -5.75
N ALA A 108 -4.65 -13.11 -5.57
CA ALA A 108 -5.98 -13.56 -5.91
C ALA A 108 -6.20 -13.50 -7.45
N PRO A 109 -7.18 -14.24 -8.00
CA PRO A 109 -8.07 -15.17 -7.31
C PRO A 109 -7.47 -16.56 -7.06
N GLU A 110 -6.24 -16.83 -7.53
CA GLU A 110 -5.59 -18.14 -7.39
C GLU A 110 -5.33 -18.45 -5.90
N HIS A 111 -4.99 -17.42 -5.13
CA HIS A 111 -4.75 -17.48 -3.70
C HIS A 111 -5.52 -16.37 -3.00
N ARG A 112 -6.71 -16.70 -2.53
CA ARG A 112 -7.61 -15.76 -1.85
C ARG A 112 -7.14 -15.46 -0.43
N PHE A 113 -7.81 -14.49 0.21
CA PHE A 113 -7.62 -14.21 1.63
C PHE A 113 -7.71 -15.51 2.46
N PRO A 114 -6.78 -15.73 3.42
CA PRO A 114 -5.75 -14.80 3.90
C PRO A 114 -4.35 -14.97 3.26
N ALA A 115 -4.18 -15.66 2.12
CA ALA A 115 -2.88 -16.08 1.59
C ALA A 115 -1.87 -14.92 1.42
N ALA A 116 -2.29 -13.77 0.88
CA ALA A 116 -1.43 -12.61 0.72
C ALA A 116 -1.01 -12.01 2.08
N GLU A 117 -1.93 -11.99 3.05
CA GLU A 117 -1.66 -11.50 4.41
C GLU A 117 -0.68 -12.42 5.14
N ASP A 118 -0.84 -13.76 4.99
CA ASP A 118 0.08 -14.75 5.55
C ASP A 118 1.50 -14.56 5.01
N ASP A 119 1.63 -14.32 3.70
CA ASP A 119 2.93 -14.10 3.06
C ASP A 119 3.58 -12.82 3.56
N VAL A 120 2.83 -11.71 3.63
CA VAL A 120 3.36 -10.44 4.14
C VAL A 120 3.78 -10.58 5.61
N TYR A 121 2.97 -11.24 6.44
CA TYR A 121 3.31 -11.45 7.83
C TYR A 121 4.55 -12.34 8.03
N ALA A 122 4.69 -13.40 7.24
CA ALA A 122 5.90 -14.24 7.24
C ALA A 122 7.17 -13.46 6.91
N VAL A 123 7.08 -12.48 5.98
CA VAL A 123 8.20 -11.57 5.66
C VAL A 123 8.45 -10.57 6.79
N VAL A 124 7.41 -10.12 7.50
CA VAL A 124 7.55 -9.26 8.69
C VAL A 124 8.36 -9.97 9.78
N GLU A 125 8.05 -11.21 10.09
CA GLU A 125 8.79 -12.03 11.06
C GLU A 125 10.26 -12.21 10.62
N TRP A 126 10.49 -12.59 9.37
CA TRP A 126 11.83 -12.74 8.81
C TRP A 126 12.63 -11.43 8.85
N ALA A 127 12.01 -10.29 8.53
CA ALA A 127 12.68 -9.00 8.55
C ALA A 127 13.06 -8.58 9.97
N ALA A 128 12.19 -8.83 10.96
CA ALA A 128 12.46 -8.53 12.36
C ALA A 128 13.65 -9.32 12.91
N GLU A 129 13.81 -10.58 12.52
CA GLU A 129 14.95 -11.42 12.90
C GLU A 129 16.26 -10.99 12.23
N ARG A 130 16.16 -10.48 10.99
CA ARG A 130 17.33 -10.22 10.14
C ARG A 130 17.88 -8.81 10.27
N TYR A 131 17.04 -7.82 10.58
CA TYR A 131 17.40 -6.42 10.67
C TYR A 131 17.35 -5.94 12.12
N GLY A 132 18.38 -5.23 12.57
CA GLY A 132 18.47 -4.76 13.95
C GLY A 132 17.84 -3.38 14.21
N GLY A 133 17.36 -2.71 13.18
CA GLY A 133 16.76 -1.37 13.26
C GLY A 133 15.23 -1.38 13.40
N PRO A 134 14.61 -0.20 13.53
CA PRO A 134 13.16 -0.07 13.60
C PRO A 134 12.47 -0.66 12.38
N LEU A 135 11.45 -1.51 12.61
CA LEU A 135 10.66 -2.19 11.57
C LEU A 135 9.42 -1.37 11.23
N PHE A 136 9.30 -0.98 9.97
CA PHE A 136 8.12 -0.31 9.42
C PHE A 136 7.36 -1.24 8.48
N LEU A 137 6.04 -1.12 8.45
CA LEU A 137 5.17 -1.75 7.47
C LEU A 137 4.67 -0.68 6.51
N ALA A 138 4.76 -0.95 5.21
CA ALA A 138 4.32 0.01 4.21
C ALA A 138 3.61 -0.70 3.06
N GLY A 139 2.74 0.05 2.38
CA GLY A 139 2.11 -0.41 1.16
C GLY A 139 1.17 0.63 0.57
N ASP A 140 0.85 0.45 -0.69
CA ASP A 140 -0.07 1.29 -1.42
C ASP A 140 -1.35 0.54 -1.79
N SER A 141 -2.52 1.19 -1.70
CA SER A 141 -3.81 0.60 -2.09
C SER A 141 -4.07 -0.73 -1.33
N SER A 142 -4.25 -1.83 -2.05
CA SER A 142 -4.34 -3.19 -1.45
C SER A 142 -3.10 -3.59 -0.65
N GLY A 143 -1.91 -3.10 -1.01
CA GLY A 143 -0.70 -3.29 -0.20
C GLY A 143 -0.77 -2.54 1.12
N GLY A 144 -1.43 -1.37 1.16
CA GLY A 144 -1.75 -0.67 2.40
C GLY A 144 -2.70 -1.46 3.31
N ASN A 145 -3.65 -2.19 2.73
CA ASN A 145 -4.48 -3.15 3.46
C ASN A 145 -3.62 -4.24 4.10
N LEU A 146 -2.74 -4.87 3.31
CA LEU A 146 -1.87 -5.95 3.79
C LEU A 146 -0.91 -5.46 4.89
N ALA A 147 -0.38 -4.25 4.78
CA ALA A 147 0.46 -3.64 5.81
C ALA A 147 -0.33 -3.41 7.12
N ALA A 148 -1.56 -2.89 7.03
CA ALA A 148 -2.42 -2.68 8.19
C ALA A 148 -2.89 -4.01 8.82
N GLY A 149 -3.23 -5.02 8.00
CA GLY A 149 -3.56 -6.37 8.47
C GLY A 149 -2.38 -7.04 9.18
N ALA A 150 -1.18 -6.95 8.61
CA ALA A 150 0.03 -7.49 9.23
C ALA A 150 0.36 -6.80 10.57
N ALA A 151 0.12 -5.49 10.70
CA ALA A 151 0.28 -4.77 11.96
C ALA A 151 -0.75 -5.22 13.01
N LEU A 152 -2.01 -5.42 12.60
CA LEU A 152 -3.06 -5.97 13.45
C LEU A 152 -2.66 -7.34 13.98
N ARG A 153 -2.23 -8.22 13.10
CA ARG A 153 -1.77 -9.57 13.45
C ARG A 153 -0.55 -9.56 14.37
N ALA A 154 0.45 -8.72 14.09
CA ALA A 154 1.63 -8.58 14.95
C ALA A 154 1.25 -8.17 16.37
N ARG A 155 0.35 -7.19 16.54
CA ARG A 155 -0.14 -6.77 17.84
C ARG A 155 -0.89 -7.90 18.56
N ASP A 156 -1.83 -8.54 17.89
CA ASP A 156 -2.74 -9.51 18.48
C ASP A 156 -2.04 -10.83 18.84
N ALA A 157 -1.04 -11.22 18.06
CA ALA A 157 -0.22 -12.41 18.31
C ALA A 157 0.96 -12.17 19.26
N GLY A 158 1.21 -10.92 19.70
CA GLY A 158 2.43 -10.58 20.44
C GLY A 158 3.70 -10.81 19.61
N GLY A 159 3.62 -10.56 18.30
CA GLY A 159 4.68 -10.74 17.33
C GLY A 159 5.74 -9.62 17.35
N PRO A 160 6.50 -9.47 16.26
CA PRO A 160 7.57 -8.48 16.20
C PRO A 160 7.06 -7.05 16.46
N PRO A 161 7.79 -6.23 17.23
CA PRO A 161 7.41 -4.84 17.44
C PRO A 161 7.52 -4.05 16.14
N VAL A 162 6.43 -3.39 15.75
CA VAL A 162 6.35 -2.52 14.58
C VAL A 162 6.54 -1.07 15.04
N ALA A 163 7.56 -0.39 14.49
CA ALA A 163 7.88 0.99 14.83
C ALA A 163 6.89 1.98 14.20
N GLY A 164 6.34 1.67 13.03
CA GLY A 164 5.36 2.52 12.35
C GLY A 164 4.74 1.90 11.11
N GLN A 165 3.60 2.46 10.69
CA GLN A 165 2.92 2.11 9.44
C GLN A 165 2.91 3.30 8.47
N LEU A 166 3.23 3.04 7.20
CA LEU A 166 3.20 4.00 6.11
C LEU A 166 2.22 3.52 5.04
N LEU A 167 1.01 4.06 5.06
CA LEU A 167 -0.12 3.60 4.25
C LEU A 167 -0.42 4.62 3.16
N PHE A 168 -0.21 4.25 1.90
CA PHE A 168 -0.50 5.11 0.76
C PHE A 168 -1.88 4.73 0.19
N TYR A 169 -2.83 5.66 0.26
CA TYR A 169 -4.22 5.50 -0.20
C TYR A 169 -4.78 4.09 0.02
N PRO A 170 -4.73 3.57 1.26
CA PRO A 170 -4.97 2.16 1.57
C PRO A 170 -6.43 1.76 1.37
N ALA A 171 -6.67 0.52 0.90
CA ALA A 171 -8.00 -0.12 0.88
C ALA A 171 -8.26 -0.78 2.24
N LEU A 172 -9.15 -0.23 3.05
CA LEU A 172 -9.30 -0.62 4.46
C LEU A 172 -10.67 -1.18 4.81
N ASP A 173 -11.66 -0.95 3.95
CA ASP A 173 -13.06 -1.28 4.21
C ASP A 173 -13.75 -1.79 2.94
N HIS A 174 -14.20 -3.04 2.97
CA HIS A 174 -14.84 -3.70 1.82
C HIS A 174 -16.20 -3.13 1.44
N ARG A 175 -16.85 -2.36 2.32
CA ARG A 175 -18.22 -1.87 2.11
C ARG A 175 -18.32 -0.85 0.99
N LEU A 176 -17.29 -0.01 0.80
CA LEU A 176 -17.26 1.03 -0.23
C LEU A 176 -18.52 1.93 -0.20
N ASP A 177 -18.98 2.28 1.01
CA ASP A 177 -20.21 3.02 1.28
C ASP A 177 -19.93 4.47 1.73
N THR A 178 -18.75 4.97 1.46
CA THR A 178 -18.32 6.33 1.84
C THR A 178 -18.72 7.38 0.79
N PRO A 179 -18.84 8.66 1.17
CA PRO A 179 -19.08 9.74 0.21
C PRO A 179 -18.06 9.82 -0.92
N SER A 180 -16.77 9.53 -0.67
CA SER A 180 -15.76 9.51 -1.73
C SER A 180 -15.94 8.34 -2.69
N ALA A 181 -16.39 7.18 -2.21
CA ALA A 181 -16.70 6.02 -3.06
C ALA A 181 -17.85 6.31 -4.03
N GLU A 182 -18.77 7.22 -3.70
CA GLU A 182 -19.83 7.71 -4.58
C GLU A 182 -19.33 8.86 -5.47
N ALA A 183 -18.68 9.87 -4.89
CA ALA A 183 -18.29 11.08 -5.60
C ALA A 183 -17.22 10.84 -6.68
N TYR A 184 -16.32 9.88 -6.47
CA TYR A 184 -15.23 9.52 -7.39
C TYR A 184 -15.44 8.13 -8.03
N ALA A 185 -16.69 7.65 -8.06
CA ALA A 185 -17.04 6.34 -8.59
C ALA A 185 -16.57 6.11 -10.03
N GLU A 186 -16.53 7.16 -10.84
CA GLU A 186 -16.14 7.12 -12.24
C GLU A 186 -15.32 8.36 -12.63
N GLY A 187 -14.48 8.24 -13.66
CA GLY A 187 -13.70 9.35 -14.23
C GLY A 187 -12.41 9.70 -13.45
N PHE A 188 -11.98 8.86 -12.51
CA PHE A 188 -10.78 9.07 -11.69
C PHE A 188 -9.86 7.83 -11.65
N PHE A 189 -9.73 7.15 -12.79
CA PHE A 189 -8.93 5.95 -13.06
C PHE A 189 -9.50 4.69 -12.40
N HIS A 190 -9.24 4.44 -11.12
CA HIS A 190 -9.87 3.33 -10.42
C HIS A 190 -11.29 3.69 -9.98
N THR A 191 -12.26 2.93 -10.46
CA THR A 191 -13.69 3.14 -10.18
C THR A 191 -14.12 2.34 -8.96
N THR A 192 -15.27 2.69 -8.37
CA THR A 192 -15.88 1.88 -7.32
C THR A 192 -16.21 0.47 -7.80
N ALA A 193 -16.54 0.30 -9.10
CA ALA A 193 -16.73 -1.02 -9.71
C ALA A 193 -15.45 -1.85 -9.72
N HIS A 194 -14.28 -1.23 -10.04
CA HIS A 194 -12.99 -1.90 -9.92
C HIS A 194 -12.73 -2.34 -8.47
N MET A 195 -12.97 -1.47 -7.48
CA MET A 195 -12.73 -1.80 -6.07
C MET A 195 -13.60 -2.97 -5.60
N ARG A 196 -14.88 -2.99 -5.95
CA ARG A 196 -15.77 -4.12 -5.64
C ARG A 196 -15.27 -5.41 -6.24
N TRP A 197 -14.90 -5.38 -7.52
CA TRP A 197 -14.37 -6.55 -8.20
C TRP A 197 -13.08 -7.06 -7.53
N TYR A 198 -12.15 -6.19 -7.14
CA TYR A 198 -10.93 -6.58 -6.43
C TYR A 198 -11.25 -7.27 -5.09
N TRP A 199 -12.16 -6.73 -4.31
CA TRP A 199 -12.62 -7.33 -3.06
C TRP A 199 -13.25 -8.71 -3.29
N GLU A 200 -14.08 -8.87 -4.33
CA GLU A 200 -14.68 -10.16 -4.72
C GLU A 200 -13.62 -11.19 -5.10
N GLN A 201 -12.59 -10.80 -5.85
CA GLN A 201 -11.48 -11.70 -6.19
C GLN A 201 -10.67 -12.08 -4.94
N TYR A 202 -10.38 -11.11 -4.08
CA TYR A 202 -9.54 -11.29 -2.89
C TYR A 202 -10.20 -12.15 -1.83
N VAL A 203 -11.41 -11.83 -1.44
CA VAL A 203 -12.15 -12.55 -0.38
C VAL A 203 -12.79 -13.81 -0.92
N GLY A 204 -13.45 -13.72 -2.08
CA GLY A 204 -14.22 -14.80 -2.67
C GLY A 204 -15.52 -15.09 -1.94
N PRO A 205 -16.33 -16.03 -2.47
CA PRO A 205 -17.70 -16.25 -1.99
C PRO A 205 -17.80 -16.92 -0.61
N ALA A 206 -16.73 -17.54 -0.14
CA ALA A 206 -16.71 -18.24 1.15
C ALA A 206 -15.84 -17.52 2.21
N GLY A 207 -15.20 -16.42 1.84
CA GLY A 207 -14.32 -15.67 2.75
C GLY A 207 -15.09 -14.71 3.65
N ASP A 208 -14.41 -14.18 4.65
CA ASP A 208 -14.93 -13.16 5.55
C ASP A 208 -14.37 -11.77 5.15
N PRO A 209 -15.20 -10.90 4.54
CA PRO A 209 -14.75 -9.59 4.14
C PRO A 209 -14.47 -8.65 5.33
N VAL A 210 -15.07 -8.88 6.48
CA VAL A 210 -14.81 -8.10 7.70
C VAL A 210 -13.42 -8.42 8.23
N ALA A 211 -13.05 -9.70 8.28
CA ALA A 211 -11.70 -10.12 8.68
C ALA A 211 -10.62 -9.59 7.73
N ALA A 212 -10.92 -9.47 6.43
CA ALA A 212 -10.02 -8.89 5.43
C ALA A 212 -9.95 -7.35 5.46
N SER A 213 -10.78 -6.68 6.30
CA SER A 213 -10.91 -5.21 6.35
C SER A 213 -10.32 -4.65 7.65
N PRO A 214 -9.02 -4.32 7.71
CA PRO A 214 -8.38 -3.80 8.93
C PRO A 214 -8.99 -2.47 9.41
N GLY A 215 -9.62 -1.71 8.52
CA GLY A 215 -10.41 -0.52 8.87
C GLY A 215 -11.62 -0.81 9.74
N LEU A 216 -12.10 -2.06 9.80
CA LEU A 216 -13.23 -2.50 10.62
C LEU A 216 -12.80 -3.21 11.91
N ALA A 217 -11.50 -3.37 12.17
CA ALA A 217 -11.02 -3.97 13.43
C ALA A 217 -11.68 -3.29 14.63
N PRO A 218 -12.25 -4.05 15.60
CA PRO A 218 -13.05 -3.48 16.69
C PRO A 218 -12.20 -2.62 17.63
N ASP A 219 -10.94 -2.97 17.82
CA ASP A 219 -9.99 -2.27 18.69
C ASP A 219 -8.71 -1.92 17.92
N LEU A 220 -8.27 -0.67 18.02
CA LEU A 220 -7.03 -0.15 17.45
C LEU A 220 -6.03 0.32 18.52
N THR A 221 -6.28 0.02 19.80
CA THR A 221 -5.31 0.34 20.86
C THR A 221 -4.01 -0.43 20.67
N GLY A 222 -2.89 0.19 21.00
CA GLY A 222 -1.58 -0.44 20.87
C GLY A 222 -1.04 -0.56 19.44
N PHE A 223 -1.74 0.02 18.44
CA PHE A 223 -1.19 0.11 17.10
C PHE A 223 0.05 1.01 17.05
N PRO A 224 0.96 0.76 16.11
CA PRO A 224 2.12 1.62 15.92
C PRO A 224 1.72 3.00 15.38
N PRO A 225 2.56 4.04 15.57
CA PRO A 225 2.43 5.31 14.87
C PRO A 225 2.14 5.09 13.38
N THR A 226 1.19 5.85 12.82
CA THR A 226 0.71 5.61 11.47
C THR A 226 0.68 6.91 10.65
N LEU A 227 1.29 6.88 9.46
CA LEU A 227 1.11 7.89 8.43
C LEU A 227 0.18 7.36 7.34
N VAL A 228 -0.94 8.07 7.09
CA VAL A 228 -1.87 7.80 5.99
C VAL A 228 -1.73 8.89 4.94
N VAL A 229 -1.25 8.52 3.76
CA VAL A 229 -1.08 9.42 2.61
C VAL A 229 -2.24 9.21 1.65
N LEU A 230 -2.99 10.25 1.33
CA LEU A 230 -4.24 10.16 0.56
C LEU A 230 -4.22 11.07 -0.67
N ALA A 231 -4.93 10.67 -1.72
CA ALA A 231 -5.34 11.52 -2.82
C ALA A 231 -6.74 12.10 -2.53
N ASP A 232 -7.02 13.33 -2.92
CA ASP A 232 -8.35 13.93 -2.67
C ASP A 232 -9.43 13.41 -3.63
N CYS A 233 -9.07 13.10 -4.88
CA CYS A 233 -9.98 12.54 -5.88
C CYS A 233 -9.87 11.01 -5.94
N ASP A 234 -10.15 10.33 -4.84
CA ASP A 234 -9.97 8.90 -4.68
C ASP A 234 -11.18 8.25 -4.01
N VAL A 235 -11.64 7.13 -4.55
CA VAL A 235 -12.74 6.33 -3.98
C VAL A 235 -12.44 5.89 -2.54
N LEU A 236 -11.16 5.68 -2.19
CA LEU A 236 -10.69 5.20 -0.88
C LEU A 236 -10.35 6.33 0.11
N ARG A 237 -10.50 7.61 -0.29
CA ARG A 237 -10.11 8.75 0.55
C ARG A 237 -10.78 8.73 1.93
N ASP A 238 -12.08 8.59 1.96
CA ASP A 238 -12.85 8.78 3.19
C ASP A 238 -12.69 7.61 4.17
N GLU A 239 -12.47 6.38 3.69
CA GLU A 239 -12.13 5.25 4.56
C GLU A 239 -10.72 5.42 5.19
N GLY A 240 -9.75 5.95 4.43
CA GLY A 240 -8.44 6.30 4.96
C GLY A 240 -8.51 7.39 6.03
N LEU A 241 -9.33 8.44 5.82
CA LEU A 241 -9.60 9.47 6.82
C LEU A 241 -10.31 8.91 8.06
N ALA A 242 -11.27 8.00 7.87
CA ALA A 242 -11.98 7.35 8.97
C ALA A 242 -11.03 6.48 9.82
N TYR A 243 -10.17 5.72 9.16
CA TYR A 243 -9.17 4.90 9.84
C TYR A 243 -8.20 5.74 10.69
N ALA A 244 -7.65 6.82 10.13
CA ALA A 244 -6.78 7.73 10.87
C ALA A 244 -7.48 8.34 12.10
N ARG A 245 -8.75 8.72 11.97
CA ARG A 245 -9.55 9.20 13.11
C ARG A 245 -9.76 8.12 14.18
N ARG A 246 -10.04 6.87 13.77
CA ARG A 246 -10.19 5.74 14.70
C ARG A 246 -8.90 5.44 15.45
N LEU A 247 -7.75 5.44 14.75
CA LEU A 247 -6.43 5.30 15.38
C LEU A 247 -6.20 6.40 16.44
N SER A 248 -6.44 7.66 16.08
CA SER A 248 -6.28 8.79 17.00
C SER A 248 -7.20 8.66 18.22
N SER A 249 -8.45 8.22 18.02
CA SER A 249 -9.42 7.99 19.12
C SER A 249 -9.00 6.83 20.03
N ALA A 250 -8.21 5.88 19.53
CA ALA A 250 -7.61 4.79 20.29
C ALA A 250 -6.27 5.17 20.97
N GLY A 251 -5.87 6.45 20.92
CA GLY A 251 -4.63 6.95 21.53
C GLY A 251 -3.38 6.71 20.67
N VAL A 252 -3.52 6.29 19.42
CA VAL A 252 -2.41 6.06 18.49
C VAL A 252 -2.04 7.37 17.79
N GLN A 253 -0.74 7.62 17.62
CA GLN A 253 -0.25 8.74 16.82
C GLN A 253 -0.56 8.49 15.34
N ALA A 254 -1.61 9.11 14.80
CA ALA A 254 -2.00 9.03 13.40
C ALA A 254 -1.87 10.39 12.71
N GLN A 255 -1.13 10.43 11.61
CA GLN A 255 -0.95 11.60 10.78
C GLN A 255 -1.56 11.34 9.40
N VAL A 256 -2.22 12.36 8.83
CA VAL A 256 -2.76 12.33 7.47
C VAL A 256 -2.02 13.34 6.60
N GLN A 257 -1.61 12.91 5.41
CA GLN A 257 -1.15 13.77 4.32
C GLN A 257 -2.13 13.65 3.16
N LEU A 258 -3.00 14.64 2.99
CA LEU A 258 -3.95 14.71 1.88
C LEU A 258 -3.34 15.54 0.75
N HIS A 259 -3.16 14.91 -0.41
CA HIS A 259 -2.64 15.54 -1.63
C HIS A 259 -3.80 15.94 -2.54
N THR A 260 -3.94 17.25 -2.79
CA THR A 260 -5.03 17.82 -3.60
C THR A 260 -4.74 17.78 -5.08
N GLY A 261 -5.80 17.61 -5.89
CA GLY A 261 -5.72 17.63 -7.35
C GLY A 261 -5.10 16.37 -7.98
N VAL A 262 -5.05 15.27 -7.25
CA VAL A 262 -4.55 13.97 -7.70
C VAL A 262 -5.56 12.85 -7.44
N PHE A 263 -5.36 11.72 -8.10
CA PHE A 263 -6.25 10.56 -8.07
C PHE A 263 -5.53 9.32 -7.51
N HIS A 264 -6.28 8.22 -7.31
CA HIS A 264 -5.75 6.95 -6.82
C HIS A 264 -4.54 6.46 -7.59
N GLY A 265 -3.49 6.01 -6.90
CA GLY A 265 -2.27 5.52 -7.53
C GLY A 265 -1.30 6.59 -8.03
N PHE A 266 -1.49 7.86 -7.66
CA PHE A 266 -0.66 8.99 -8.12
C PHE A 266 0.84 8.82 -7.83
N LEU A 267 1.23 7.99 -6.87
CA LEU A 267 2.63 7.65 -6.64
C LEU A 267 3.29 6.94 -7.82
N GLY A 268 2.52 6.27 -8.68
CA GLY A 268 3.02 5.71 -9.93
C GLY A 268 3.52 6.77 -10.92
N ALA A 269 3.03 8.00 -10.79
CA ALA A 269 3.31 9.13 -11.67
C ALA A 269 4.53 9.99 -11.24
N ARG A 270 5.52 9.37 -10.60
CA ARG A 270 6.77 10.03 -10.20
C ARG A 270 7.46 10.65 -11.42
N GLY A 271 7.85 11.91 -11.29
CA GLY A 271 8.44 12.69 -12.39
C GLY A 271 7.42 13.36 -13.33
N VAL A 272 6.12 13.06 -13.19
CA VAL A 272 5.01 13.70 -13.89
C VAL A 272 4.19 14.57 -12.96
N LEU A 273 3.79 14.02 -11.81
CA LEU A 273 3.01 14.74 -10.80
C LEU A 273 3.92 15.15 -9.63
N PRO A 274 4.07 16.47 -9.37
CA PRO A 274 4.86 16.97 -8.23
C PRO A 274 4.39 16.42 -6.88
N GLU A 275 3.11 16.14 -6.75
CA GLU A 275 2.47 15.60 -5.55
C GLU A 275 3.04 14.23 -5.15
N ALA A 276 3.43 13.39 -6.11
CA ALA A 276 4.09 12.11 -5.84
C ALA A 276 5.46 12.32 -5.15
N GLY A 277 6.24 13.29 -5.62
CA GLY A 277 7.51 13.66 -4.99
C GLY A 277 7.33 14.25 -3.60
N LYS A 278 6.30 15.08 -3.39
CA LYS A 278 5.95 15.65 -2.07
C LYS A 278 5.52 14.57 -1.09
N ALA A 279 4.68 13.63 -1.53
CA ALA A 279 4.22 12.50 -0.72
C ALA A 279 5.41 11.65 -0.22
N LEU A 280 6.32 11.28 -1.12
CA LEU A 280 7.49 10.49 -0.76
C LEU A 280 8.48 11.26 0.13
N ALA A 281 8.64 12.57 -0.07
CA ALA A 281 9.45 13.40 0.81
C ALA A 281 8.85 13.49 2.22
N GLY A 282 7.53 13.67 2.31
CA GLY A 282 6.80 13.67 3.58
C GLY A 282 6.89 12.32 4.30
N ALA A 283 6.75 11.22 3.55
CA ALA A 283 6.92 9.88 4.07
C ALA A 283 8.34 9.64 4.63
N ALA A 284 9.37 10.08 3.92
CA ALA A 284 10.76 9.96 4.37
C ALA A 284 11.02 10.76 5.65
N ALA A 285 10.52 12.00 5.72
CA ALA A 285 10.64 12.82 6.92
C ALA A 285 9.91 12.18 8.11
N TRP A 286 8.74 11.60 7.88
CA TRP A 286 7.98 10.91 8.92
C TRP A 286 8.72 9.65 9.43
N VAL A 287 9.25 8.81 8.53
CA VAL A 287 10.06 7.63 8.91
C VAL A 287 11.26 8.05 9.74
N ALA A 288 12.00 9.09 9.33
CA ALA A 288 13.13 9.59 10.09
C ALA A 288 12.75 10.07 11.50
N ASN A 289 11.60 10.74 11.64
CA ASN A 289 11.10 11.22 12.94
C ASN A 289 10.66 10.08 13.88
N VAL A 290 10.10 9.00 13.32
CA VAL A 290 9.64 7.84 14.13
C VAL A 290 10.80 6.90 14.46
N ALA A 291 11.81 6.81 13.60
CA ALA A 291 12.97 5.96 13.82
C ALA A 291 13.94 6.53 14.87
N GLY A 292 13.83 7.81 15.20
CA GLY A 292 14.55 8.43 16.29
C GLY A 292 15.64 9.29 16.06
#